data_7d8aaf1af8157bc66867c9fd4e06c41b
#
_entry.id   7d8aaf1af8157bc66867c9fd4e06c41b
#
_cell.length_a   1.000
_cell.length_b   1.000
_cell.length_c   1.000
_cell.angle_alpha   90.00
_cell.angle_beta   90.00
_cell.angle_gamma   90.00
#
_symmetry.space_group_name_H-M   'P 1'
#
loop_
_entity.id
_entity.type
_entity.pdbx_description
1 polymer ?
#
loop_
_entity_poly.entity_id
_entity_poly.type
_entity_poly.pdbx_seq_one_letter_code
_entity_poly.pdbx_strand_id
1 'polypeptide(L)'
;KTQSALLEAMEEGSVTVDGVRYSLPQPFWVIATQNPLFQSGTYALPESQLDRFLMRLSLGYPSRFAEKMLLQQNSRHALIASLAHIFTETEILNLQQLVTEIYVSDTALDYLLDLAAETRKARHGLSTRGVLALKKAAQAHALIEQRSFVTADDIQAVFVAVAAHRIGLSEAETLHVMQQVKVS
;
A
#
# COMPACT_ATOMS: atom_id res chain seq x y z
N LYS A 1 -7.42 -22.70 0.52
CA LYS A 1 -8.48 -22.35 -0.46
C LYS A 1 -8.95 -20.89 -0.31
N THR A 2 -9.33 -20.42 0.87
CA THR A 2 -9.84 -19.05 1.08
C THR A 2 -8.82 -17.96 0.70
N GLN A 3 -7.54 -18.14 1.07
CA GLN A 3 -6.46 -17.19 0.72
C GLN A 3 -6.25 -17.10 -0.80
N SER A 4 -6.33 -18.21 -1.53
CA SER A 4 -6.17 -18.22 -2.99
C SER A 4 -7.28 -17.45 -3.69
N ALA A 5 -8.54 -17.60 -3.25
CA ALA A 5 -9.67 -16.87 -3.81
C ALA A 5 -9.57 -15.35 -3.53
N LEU A 6 -9.06 -14.96 -2.35
CA LEU A 6 -8.83 -13.55 -2.03
C LEU A 6 -7.73 -12.94 -2.92
N LEU A 7 -6.68 -13.69 -3.20
CA LEU A 7 -5.59 -13.25 -4.08
C LEU A 7 -6.04 -13.10 -5.54
N GLU A 8 -6.94 -13.99 -6.02
CA GLU A 8 -7.60 -13.85 -7.32
C GLU A 8 -8.45 -12.58 -7.36
N ALA A 9 -9.26 -12.34 -6.33
CA ALA A 9 -10.08 -11.14 -6.19
C ALA A 9 -9.26 -9.84 -6.25
N MET A 10 -8.09 -9.82 -5.58
CA MET A 10 -7.18 -8.66 -5.56
C MET A 10 -6.54 -8.38 -6.93
N GLU A 11 -6.26 -9.40 -7.70
CA GLU A 11 -5.53 -9.26 -8.97
C GLU A 11 -6.48 -9.05 -10.16
N GLU A 12 -7.56 -9.81 -10.19
CA GLU A 12 -8.47 -9.86 -11.34
C GLU A 12 -9.76 -9.06 -11.15
N GLY A 13 -10.02 -8.54 -9.94
CA GLY A 13 -11.29 -7.86 -9.63
C GLY A 13 -12.50 -8.77 -9.80
N SER A 14 -12.31 -10.10 -9.69
CA SER A 14 -13.35 -11.11 -9.87
C SER A 14 -13.09 -12.32 -8.97
N VAL A 15 -14.13 -13.10 -8.72
CA VAL A 15 -14.04 -14.39 -8.01
C VAL A 15 -14.70 -15.47 -8.84
N THR A 16 -14.12 -16.67 -8.83
CA THR A 16 -14.69 -17.84 -9.52
C THR A 16 -15.32 -18.78 -8.50
N VAL A 17 -16.62 -19.02 -8.62
CA VAL A 17 -17.38 -19.94 -7.77
C VAL A 17 -18.05 -20.98 -8.67
N ASP A 18 -17.78 -22.25 -8.43
CA ASP A 18 -18.34 -23.39 -9.19
C ASP A 18 -18.16 -23.25 -10.72
N GLY A 19 -17.00 -22.72 -11.14
CA GLY A 19 -16.68 -22.52 -12.57
C GLY A 19 -17.31 -21.27 -13.20
N VAL A 20 -18.07 -20.48 -12.45
CA VAL A 20 -18.67 -19.22 -12.90
C VAL A 20 -17.88 -18.05 -12.34
N ARG A 21 -17.47 -17.12 -13.22
CA ARG A 21 -16.75 -15.91 -12.87
C ARG A 21 -17.72 -14.77 -12.53
N TYR A 22 -17.54 -14.18 -11.35
CA TYR A 22 -18.30 -13.03 -10.87
C TYR A 22 -17.37 -11.83 -10.74
N SER A 23 -17.68 -10.75 -11.46
CA SER A 23 -16.97 -9.47 -11.31
C SER A 23 -17.29 -8.83 -9.96
N LEU A 24 -16.29 -8.27 -9.32
CA LEU A 24 -16.46 -7.55 -8.06
C LEU A 24 -16.87 -6.09 -8.33
N PRO A 25 -17.74 -5.52 -7.48
CA PRO A 25 -18.10 -4.11 -7.59
C PRO A 25 -16.87 -3.21 -7.41
N GLN A 26 -16.90 -2.04 -8.05
CA GLN A 26 -15.84 -1.05 -7.95
C GLN A 26 -16.31 0.15 -7.14
N PRO A 27 -15.46 0.77 -6.31
CA PRO A 27 -14.06 0.40 -6.05
C PRO A 27 -13.95 -0.82 -5.12
N PHE A 28 -13.05 -1.75 -5.43
CA PHE A 28 -12.76 -2.92 -4.60
C PHE A 28 -11.40 -2.78 -3.90
N TRP A 29 -11.39 -2.94 -2.59
CA TRP A 29 -10.18 -2.88 -1.76
C TRP A 29 -10.10 -4.05 -0.81
N VAL A 30 -8.89 -4.48 -0.55
CA VAL A 30 -8.59 -5.46 0.51
C VAL A 30 -7.68 -4.79 1.54
N ILE A 31 -8.16 -4.72 2.76
CA ILE A 31 -7.39 -4.28 3.93
C ILE A 31 -7.17 -5.50 4.80
N ALA A 32 -5.90 -5.85 5.03
CA ALA A 32 -5.52 -6.91 5.94
C ALA A 32 -4.79 -6.34 7.15
N THR A 33 -4.99 -6.94 8.32
CA THR A 33 -4.29 -6.57 9.55
C THR A 33 -3.45 -7.72 10.04
N GLN A 34 -2.28 -7.42 10.58
CA GLN A 34 -1.41 -8.36 11.27
C GLN A 34 -1.14 -7.84 12.68
N ASN A 35 -1.18 -8.74 13.66
CA ASN A 35 -0.72 -8.43 15.00
C ASN A 35 0.67 -9.07 15.20
N PRO A 36 1.76 -8.29 15.19
CA PRO A 36 3.11 -8.85 15.27
C PRO A 36 3.41 -9.51 16.63
N LEU A 37 2.68 -9.15 17.68
CA LEU A 37 2.90 -9.67 19.04
C LEU A 37 2.27 -11.06 19.28
N PHE A 38 1.33 -11.50 18.46
CA PHE A 38 0.56 -12.74 18.64
C PHE A 38 0.59 -13.61 17.39
N GLN A 39 1.79 -13.96 16.92
CA GLN A 39 1.95 -14.86 15.77
C GLN A 39 1.83 -16.35 16.10
N SER A 40 1.56 -16.72 17.35
CA SER A 40 1.33 -18.11 17.73
C SER A 40 0.07 -18.66 17.05
N GLY A 41 0.25 -19.64 16.15
CA GLY A 41 -0.84 -20.31 15.44
C GLY A 41 -1.24 -19.69 14.10
N THR A 42 -0.54 -18.67 13.61
CA THR A 42 -0.75 -18.12 12.26
C THR A 42 0.44 -18.42 11.36
N TYR A 43 0.16 -18.80 10.09
CA TYR A 43 1.21 -18.93 9.08
C TYR A 43 1.45 -17.57 8.44
N ALA A 44 2.73 -17.19 8.35
CA ALA A 44 3.12 -16.00 7.60
C ALA A 44 2.67 -16.15 6.13
N LEU A 45 2.19 -15.06 5.53
CA LEU A 45 1.90 -15.05 4.10
C LEU A 45 3.21 -15.21 3.31
N PRO A 46 3.25 -16.08 2.28
CA PRO A 46 4.39 -16.16 1.37
C PRO A 46 4.70 -14.80 0.73
N GLU A 47 5.95 -14.55 0.42
CA GLU A 47 6.43 -13.28 -0.17
C GLU A 47 5.67 -12.93 -1.46
N SER A 48 5.39 -13.92 -2.31
CA SER A 48 4.59 -13.74 -3.54
C SER A 48 3.16 -13.27 -3.30
N GLN A 49 2.63 -13.49 -2.10
CA GLN A 49 1.31 -13.01 -1.69
C GLN A 49 1.39 -11.62 -1.06
N LEU A 50 2.47 -11.33 -0.32
CA LEU A 50 2.73 -9.99 0.21
C LEU A 50 2.97 -8.97 -0.91
N ASP A 51 3.60 -9.37 -2.02
CA ASP A 51 3.83 -8.51 -3.20
C ASP A 51 2.54 -7.97 -3.84
N ARG A 52 1.38 -8.60 -3.56
CA ARG A 52 0.07 -8.18 -4.07
C ARG A 52 -0.56 -7.01 -3.29
N PHE A 53 -0.13 -6.77 -2.05
CA PHE A 53 -0.58 -5.62 -1.27
C PHE A 53 0.16 -4.35 -1.70
N LEU A 54 -0.58 -3.26 -1.96
CA LEU A 54 0.00 -2.00 -2.44
C LEU A 54 1.03 -1.45 -1.45
N MET A 55 0.68 -1.38 -0.17
CA MET A 55 1.56 -0.86 0.88
C MET A 55 1.28 -1.53 2.23
N ARG A 56 2.29 -1.47 3.09
CA ARG A 56 2.21 -1.85 4.50
C ARG A 56 2.40 -0.61 5.36
N LEU A 57 1.49 -0.39 6.28
CA LEU A 57 1.54 0.71 7.23
C LEU A 57 1.66 0.18 8.65
N SER A 58 2.43 0.85 9.48
CA SER A 58 2.53 0.59 10.92
C SER A 58 1.85 1.73 11.67
N LEU A 59 0.89 1.42 12.53
CA LEU A 59 0.18 2.42 13.31
C LEU A 59 0.87 2.75 14.63
N GLY A 60 1.78 1.88 15.09
CA GLY A 60 2.37 2.00 16.42
C GLY A 60 1.35 1.90 17.56
N TYR A 61 1.75 2.37 18.74
CA TYR A 61 0.84 2.51 19.86
C TYR A 61 0.12 3.86 19.85
N PRO A 62 -1.13 3.95 20.34
CA PRO A 62 -1.82 5.21 20.47
C PRO A 62 -1.09 6.15 21.44
N SER A 63 -1.28 7.45 21.28
CA SER A 63 -0.80 8.40 22.27
C SER A 63 -1.54 8.20 23.61
N ARG A 64 -0.92 8.59 24.72
CA ARG A 64 -1.55 8.54 26.06
C ARG A 64 -2.92 9.24 26.10
N PHE A 65 -3.07 10.32 25.35
CA PHE A 65 -4.35 11.03 25.24
C PHE A 65 -5.40 10.16 24.52
N ALA A 66 -5.04 9.57 23.40
CA ALA A 66 -5.93 8.66 22.65
C ALA A 66 -6.31 7.42 23.46
N GLU A 67 -5.37 6.82 24.21
CA GLU A 67 -5.66 5.72 25.12
C GLU A 67 -6.65 6.14 26.21
N LYS A 68 -6.45 7.31 26.82
CA LYS A 68 -7.38 7.83 27.83
C LYS A 68 -8.78 8.02 27.27
N MET A 69 -8.90 8.55 26.04
CA MET A 69 -10.19 8.68 25.36
C MET A 69 -10.85 7.33 25.12
N LEU A 70 -10.09 6.31 24.70
CA LEU A 70 -10.60 4.94 24.51
C LEU A 70 -11.14 4.34 25.80
N LEU A 71 -10.47 4.60 26.93
CA LEU A 71 -10.93 4.12 28.25
C LEU A 71 -12.23 4.83 28.75
N GLN A 72 -12.49 6.03 28.27
CA GLN A 72 -13.68 6.80 28.62
C GLN A 72 -14.89 6.50 27.72
N GLN A 73 -14.67 5.92 26.53
CA GLN A 73 -15.72 5.65 25.54
C GLN A 73 -16.37 4.28 25.78
N ASN A 74 -17.69 4.25 25.82
CA ASN A 74 -18.46 3.03 26.08
C ASN A 74 -18.74 2.17 24.83
N SER A 75 -18.56 2.68 23.60
CA SER A 75 -18.85 1.93 22.38
C SER A 75 -18.13 2.45 21.13
N ARG A 76 -17.25 1.60 20.55
CA ARG A 76 -16.61 1.85 19.25
C ARG A 76 -17.62 1.80 18.10
N HIS A 77 -18.63 0.94 18.19
CA HIS A 77 -19.65 0.80 17.13
C HIS A 77 -20.46 2.09 16.97
N ALA A 78 -20.80 2.77 18.06
CA ALA A 78 -21.51 4.04 18.00
C ALA A 78 -20.66 5.14 17.34
N LEU A 79 -19.35 5.17 17.61
CA LEU A 79 -18.44 6.12 16.97
C LEU A 79 -18.36 5.89 15.46
N ILE A 80 -18.17 4.65 15.03
CA ILE A 80 -18.09 4.31 13.59
C ILE A 80 -19.41 4.68 12.89
N ALA A 81 -20.56 4.39 13.52
CA ALA A 81 -21.87 4.70 12.95
C ALA A 81 -22.14 6.21 12.84
N SER A 82 -21.42 7.04 13.61
CA SER A 82 -21.55 8.51 13.58
C SER A 82 -20.65 9.19 12.55
N LEU A 83 -19.72 8.46 11.92
CA LEU A 83 -18.83 9.04 10.91
C LEU A 83 -19.62 9.39 9.65
N ALA A 84 -19.48 10.63 9.20
CA ALA A 84 -20.02 11.07 7.93
C ALA A 84 -19.20 10.49 6.76
N HIS A 85 -19.86 10.17 5.67
CA HIS A 85 -19.18 9.85 4.41
C HIS A 85 -18.46 11.11 3.90
N ILE A 86 -17.16 10.97 3.60
CA ILE A 86 -16.35 12.07 3.06
C ILE A 86 -16.39 12.04 1.53
N PHE A 87 -16.37 10.84 0.95
CA PHE A 87 -16.40 10.61 -0.49
C PHE A 87 -17.49 9.62 -0.85
N THR A 88 -18.09 9.81 -2.01
CA THR A 88 -18.93 8.83 -2.69
C THR A 88 -18.07 7.82 -3.47
N GLU A 89 -18.65 6.68 -3.86
CA GLU A 89 -17.98 5.69 -4.70
C GLU A 89 -17.52 6.30 -6.04
N THR A 90 -18.35 7.15 -6.64
CA THR A 90 -18.04 7.84 -7.91
C THR A 90 -16.85 8.80 -7.75
N GLU A 91 -16.79 9.56 -6.66
CA GLU A 91 -15.67 10.46 -6.40
C GLU A 91 -14.36 9.70 -6.20
N ILE A 92 -14.39 8.55 -5.54
CA ILE A 92 -13.21 7.69 -5.39
C ILE A 92 -12.73 7.16 -6.76
N LEU A 93 -13.65 6.70 -7.62
CA LEU A 93 -13.30 6.25 -8.95
C LEU A 93 -12.71 7.38 -9.81
N ASN A 94 -13.25 8.58 -9.71
CA ASN A 94 -12.71 9.77 -10.38
C ASN A 94 -11.29 10.10 -9.86
N LEU A 95 -11.05 10.06 -8.54
CA LEU A 95 -9.73 10.24 -7.98
C LEU A 95 -8.74 9.18 -8.47
N GLN A 96 -9.15 7.92 -8.55
CA GLN A 96 -8.32 6.85 -9.10
C GLN A 96 -7.95 7.10 -10.57
N GLN A 97 -8.87 7.66 -11.36
CA GLN A 97 -8.60 8.05 -12.73
C GLN A 97 -7.59 9.20 -12.79
N LEU A 98 -7.79 10.26 -12.00
CA LEU A 98 -6.88 11.40 -11.92
C LEU A 98 -5.45 11.00 -11.54
N VAL A 99 -5.27 10.01 -10.66
CA VAL A 99 -3.94 9.47 -10.32
C VAL A 99 -3.21 8.99 -11.57
N THR A 100 -3.90 8.39 -12.53
CA THR A 100 -3.26 7.88 -13.76
C THR A 100 -2.81 8.99 -14.70
N GLU A 101 -3.37 10.18 -14.57
CA GLU A 101 -3.06 11.36 -15.39
C GLU A 101 -1.88 12.18 -14.84
N ILE A 102 -1.45 11.93 -13.59
CA ILE A 102 -0.29 12.58 -12.98
C ILE A 102 0.96 12.22 -13.79
N TYR A 103 1.63 13.24 -14.31
CA TYR A 103 2.81 13.08 -15.16
C TYR A 103 4.01 12.53 -14.38
N VAL A 104 4.74 11.61 -14.99
CA VAL A 104 6.00 11.06 -14.46
C VAL A 104 7.08 11.28 -15.52
N SER A 105 8.07 12.10 -15.21
CA SER A 105 9.19 12.40 -16.13
C SER A 105 10.12 11.18 -16.29
N ASP A 106 10.92 11.17 -17.36
CA ASP A 106 11.94 10.13 -17.55
C ASP A 106 12.93 10.10 -16.39
N THR A 107 13.34 11.26 -15.86
CA THR A 107 14.20 11.36 -14.68
C THR A 107 13.56 10.69 -13.45
N ALA A 108 12.27 10.88 -13.23
CA ALA A 108 11.55 10.22 -12.14
C ALA A 108 11.43 8.70 -12.36
N LEU A 109 11.26 8.26 -13.61
CA LEU A 109 11.26 6.83 -13.98
C LEU A 109 12.65 6.22 -13.75
N ASP A 110 13.72 6.91 -14.13
CA ASP A 110 15.09 6.46 -13.89
C ASP A 110 15.37 6.33 -12.39
N TYR A 111 14.95 7.31 -11.59
CA TYR A 111 15.08 7.22 -10.12
C TYR A 111 14.32 6.02 -9.51
N LEU A 112 13.11 5.72 -10.00
CA LEU A 112 12.37 4.51 -9.61
C LEU A 112 13.13 3.23 -9.95
N LEU A 113 13.77 3.18 -11.13
CA LEU A 113 14.55 2.04 -11.58
C LEU A 113 15.86 1.89 -10.80
N ASP A 114 16.52 2.99 -10.44
CA ASP A 114 17.71 3.00 -9.60
C ASP A 114 17.40 2.48 -8.17
N LEU A 115 16.29 2.93 -7.58
CA LEU A 115 15.80 2.39 -6.31
C LEU A 115 15.54 0.88 -6.41
N ALA A 116 14.88 0.44 -7.48
CA ALA A 116 14.62 -0.98 -7.70
C ALA A 116 15.92 -1.78 -7.86
N ALA A 117 16.90 -1.25 -8.60
CA ALA A 117 18.20 -1.86 -8.78
C ALA A 117 18.96 -1.98 -7.44
N GLU A 118 18.90 -0.95 -6.61
CA GLU A 118 19.52 -0.96 -5.28
C GLU A 118 18.89 -2.03 -4.38
N THR A 119 17.55 -2.14 -4.35
CA THR A 119 16.87 -3.20 -3.60
C THR A 119 17.27 -4.60 -4.05
N ARG A 120 17.59 -4.81 -5.33
CA ARG A 120 17.98 -6.11 -5.91
C ARG A 120 19.39 -6.57 -5.50
N LYS A 121 20.19 -5.69 -4.90
CA LYS A 121 21.47 -6.07 -4.27
C LYS A 121 21.26 -6.77 -2.92
N ALA A 122 20.11 -6.60 -2.30
CA ALA A 122 19.71 -7.32 -1.10
C ALA A 122 19.16 -8.73 -1.46
N ARG A 123 18.76 -9.49 -0.43
CA ARG A 123 18.28 -10.89 -0.59
C ARG A 123 17.05 -11.01 -1.52
N HIS A 124 16.14 -10.06 -1.45
CA HIS A 124 14.92 -9.98 -2.26
C HIS A 124 14.79 -8.54 -2.77
N GLY A 125 14.80 -8.37 -4.09
CA GLY A 125 14.62 -7.06 -4.71
C GLY A 125 13.16 -6.80 -5.12
N LEU A 126 12.84 -5.55 -5.37
CA LEU A 126 11.53 -5.18 -5.90
C LEU A 126 11.25 -5.87 -7.24
N SER A 127 10.10 -6.53 -7.31
CA SER A 127 9.55 -7.07 -8.56
C SER A 127 9.10 -5.93 -9.48
N THR A 128 8.85 -6.23 -10.75
CA THR A 128 8.23 -5.26 -11.68
C THR A 128 6.87 -4.77 -11.16
N ARG A 129 6.09 -5.65 -10.53
CA ARG A 129 4.83 -5.26 -9.86
C ARG A 129 5.08 -4.27 -8.73
N GLY A 130 6.12 -4.47 -7.92
CA GLY A 130 6.52 -3.55 -6.85
C GLY A 130 6.93 -2.18 -7.38
N VAL A 131 7.65 -2.11 -8.51
CA VAL A 131 8.02 -0.85 -9.17
C VAL A 131 6.79 -0.11 -9.69
N LEU A 132 5.85 -0.82 -10.33
CA LEU A 132 4.59 -0.24 -10.79
C LEU A 132 3.73 0.25 -9.62
N ALA A 133 3.70 -0.49 -8.52
CA ALA A 133 3.03 -0.08 -7.28
C ALA A 133 3.65 1.20 -6.70
N LEU A 134 4.99 1.29 -6.70
CA LEU A 134 5.72 2.47 -6.22
C LEU A 134 5.41 3.70 -7.09
N LYS A 135 5.45 3.55 -8.42
CA LYS A 135 5.06 4.61 -9.35
C LYS A 135 3.64 5.11 -9.05
N LYS A 136 2.67 4.20 -8.95
CA LYS A 136 1.26 4.54 -8.69
C LYS A 136 1.07 5.22 -7.34
N ALA A 137 1.76 4.77 -6.30
CA ALA A 137 1.72 5.38 -4.98
C ALA A 137 2.32 6.80 -5.00
N ALA A 138 3.42 7.02 -5.71
CA ALA A 138 4.03 8.35 -5.89
C ALA A 138 3.10 9.30 -6.66
N GLN A 139 2.43 8.83 -7.71
CA GLN A 139 1.42 9.61 -8.43
C GLN A 139 0.25 10.00 -7.51
N ALA A 140 -0.23 9.09 -6.67
CA ALA A 140 -1.29 9.38 -5.71
C ALA A 140 -0.83 10.39 -4.63
N HIS A 141 0.44 10.29 -4.18
CA HIS A 141 1.02 11.26 -3.26
C HIS A 141 1.11 12.65 -3.89
N ALA A 142 1.58 12.77 -5.12
CA ALA A 142 1.63 14.02 -5.85
C ALA A 142 0.24 14.67 -6.02
N LEU A 143 -0.80 13.85 -6.29
CA LEU A 143 -2.19 14.33 -6.36
C LEU A 143 -2.67 14.86 -5.01
N ILE A 144 -2.38 14.17 -3.90
CA ILE A 144 -2.72 14.63 -2.55
C ILE A 144 -2.04 15.97 -2.23
N GLU A 145 -0.79 16.14 -2.67
CA GLU A 145 -0.02 17.38 -2.57
C GLU A 145 -0.42 18.42 -3.65
N GLN A 146 -1.54 18.20 -4.34
CA GLN A 146 -2.13 19.10 -5.35
C GLN A 146 -1.18 19.41 -6.51
N ARG A 147 -0.34 18.45 -6.92
CA ARG A 147 0.57 18.57 -8.06
C ARG A 147 0.15 17.64 -9.19
N SER A 148 0.39 18.09 -10.43
CA SER A 148 0.11 17.33 -11.66
C SER A 148 1.32 16.51 -12.15
N PHE A 149 2.41 16.47 -11.39
CA PHE A 149 3.62 15.72 -11.71
C PHE A 149 4.28 15.14 -10.46
N VAL A 150 4.99 14.04 -10.65
CA VAL A 150 5.73 13.35 -9.59
C VAL A 150 7.11 13.95 -9.42
N THR A 151 7.52 14.16 -8.17
CA THR A 151 8.88 14.56 -7.76
C THR A 151 9.60 13.39 -7.08
N ALA A 152 10.89 13.50 -6.87
CA ALA A 152 11.65 12.53 -6.08
C ALA A 152 11.13 12.41 -4.64
N ASP A 153 10.68 13.52 -4.04
CA ASP A 153 10.13 13.53 -2.69
C ASP A 153 8.86 12.69 -2.58
N ASP A 154 8.02 12.65 -3.62
CA ASP A 154 6.83 11.79 -3.65
C ASP A 154 7.20 10.31 -3.63
N ILE A 155 8.22 9.95 -4.42
CA ILE A 155 8.73 8.58 -4.48
C ILE A 155 9.31 8.19 -3.12
N GLN A 156 10.11 9.06 -2.51
CA GLN A 156 10.72 8.82 -1.20
C GLN A 156 9.68 8.69 -0.08
N ALA A 157 8.65 9.55 -0.09
CA ALA A 157 7.59 9.55 0.91
C ALA A 157 6.83 8.20 0.99
N VAL A 158 6.66 7.52 -0.13
CA VAL A 158 5.92 6.25 -0.20
C VAL A 158 6.82 5.02 -0.27
N PHE A 159 8.14 5.18 -0.49
CA PHE A 159 9.06 4.08 -0.78
C PHE A 159 9.04 3.01 0.31
N VAL A 160 9.23 3.39 1.58
CA VAL A 160 9.29 2.44 2.69
C VAL A 160 7.99 1.64 2.82
N ALA A 161 6.85 2.32 2.75
CA ALA A 161 5.54 1.69 2.85
C ALA A 161 5.27 0.68 1.72
N VAL A 162 5.76 0.97 0.51
CA VAL A 162 5.58 0.11 -0.68
C VAL A 162 6.64 -0.99 -0.75
N ALA A 163 7.89 -0.73 -0.37
CA ALA A 163 9.01 -1.64 -0.60
C ALA A 163 9.26 -2.61 0.57
N ALA A 164 9.21 -2.15 1.83
CA ALA A 164 9.71 -2.91 2.99
C ALA A 164 9.11 -4.33 3.09
N HIS A 165 7.80 -4.48 2.93
CA HIS A 165 7.13 -5.78 3.04
C HIS A 165 7.41 -6.71 1.84
N ARG A 166 7.83 -6.16 0.69
CA ARG A 166 8.17 -6.90 -0.52
C ARG A 166 9.59 -7.44 -0.51
N ILE A 167 10.52 -6.64 0.04
CA ILE A 167 11.95 -6.98 0.06
C ILE A 167 12.37 -7.70 1.35
N GLY A 168 11.43 -7.88 2.29
CA GLY A 168 11.68 -8.60 3.54
C GLY A 168 12.62 -7.86 4.51
N LEU A 169 12.72 -6.53 4.40
CA LEU A 169 13.51 -5.68 5.27
C LEU A 169 12.62 -4.92 6.27
N SER A 170 13.22 -4.51 7.39
CA SER A 170 12.61 -3.54 8.30
C SER A 170 12.45 -2.17 7.63
N GLU A 171 11.62 -1.31 8.21
CA GLU A 171 11.44 0.07 7.73
C GLU A 171 12.76 0.85 7.76
N ALA A 172 13.58 0.68 8.82
CA ALA A 172 14.87 1.34 8.96
C ALA A 172 15.89 0.87 7.90
N GLU A 173 15.97 -0.45 7.64
CA GLU A 173 16.84 -1.00 6.60
C GLU A 173 16.37 -0.55 5.20
N THR A 174 15.06 -0.51 4.96
CA THR A 174 14.51 -0.04 3.69
C THR A 174 14.80 1.44 3.46
N LEU A 175 14.68 2.26 4.50
CA LEU A 175 15.08 3.67 4.47
C LEU A 175 16.56 3.83 4.15
N HIS A 176 17.42 3.01 4.74
CA HIS A 176 18.84 3.01 4.45
C HIS A 176 19.14 2.68 2.98
N VAL A 177 18.48 1.68 2.42
CA VAL A 177 18.57 1.34 0.98
C VAL A 177 18.21 2.54 0.11
N MET A 178 17.12 3.24 0.42
CA MET A 178 16.70 4.44 -0.31
C MET A 178 17.77 5.53 -0.28
N GLN A 179 18.42 5.75 0.86
CA GLN A 179 19.46 6.77 1.03
C GLN A 179 20.75 6.50 0.25
N GLN A 180 20.97 5.27 -0.22
CA GLN A 180 22.15 4.95 -1.07
C GLN A 180 21.95 5.43 -2.52
N VAL A 181 20.73 5.74 -2.93
CA VAL A 181 20.42 6.18 -4.30
C VAL A 181 20.32 7.70 -4.33
N LYS A 182 21.15 8.33 -5.16
CA LYS A 182 21.12 9.78 -5.34
C LYS A 182 19.98 10.16 -6.28
N VAL A 183 19.31 11.24 -5.97
CA VAL A 183 18.40 11.90 -6.90
C VAL A 183 19.25 12.60 -7.95
N SER A 184 19.15 12.17 -9.19
CA SER A 184 19.87 12.76 -10.35
C SER A 184 19.04 13.86 -11.01
#